data_2ffd02afd87fa820fdd13df774bf7ea0
#
_entry.id   2ffd02afd87fa820fdd13df774bf7ea0
#
_cell.length_a   1.000
_cell.length_b   1.000
_cell.length_c   1.000
_cell.angle_alpha   90.00
_cell.angle_beta   90.00
_cell.angle_gamma   90.00
#
_symmetry.space_group_name_H-M   'P 1'
#
loop_
_entity.id
_entity.type
_entity.pdbx_description
1 polymer ?
#
loop_
_entity_poly.entity_id
_entity_poly.type
_entity_poly.pdbx_seq_one_letter_code
_entity_poly.pdbx_strand_id
1 'polypeptide(L)'
;MVLPPVPRAPAPIPVHLRPPGSKSLTNRALLLAALAEGESTLTGALVAADDAQRMLAAVQTLGAKVGVDGTTVRITGVAGRWKVPADGVTIDLNNAGTATRFLAASVLASPAPITVTGNARMQQRPIGELIATLERLGVTAEYLGIPGCPPVRLTPPGSGGSEQAAGRTVEIPSTQSSQFISALLLVAAALPGGLTVRLTGDITSASYIRMTIGQLDQLGVPVKCSDDLRVIRVTPPQEGLRRFTTDIEPDASAACFWWAAGALRPDRRIFVDALPAHSLQGDADFPTVLESMGCTIHRKGNAVAVVGPQALRPVMADLKDMPDAGPALSVVCAYAAGRSVLRGVRTLRVKETDRIAAIAAELAKVGSAVTGNLSNDPDAMAVDPIPTDHPESPVAFDTYDDHRMAMSLALVSLRRGEITIKDPQCVAKTYPTYWQHWHRAFLY
;
A
#
# COMPACT_ATOMS: atom_id res chain seq x y z
N MET A 1 -23.55 1.24 6.61
CA MET A 1 -24.07 1.76 5.33
C MET A 1 -24.74 0.63 4.57
N VAL A 2 -25.98 0.81 4.17
CA VAL A 2 -26.72 -0.16 3.36
C VAL A 2 -26.44 0.12 1.89
N LEU A 3 -26.05 -0.93 1.14
CA LEU A 3 -25.88 -0.91 -0.31
C LEU A 3 -27.08 -1.64 -0.91
N PRO A 4 -27.96 -0.94 -1.65
CA PRO A 4 -29.10 -1.57 -2.31
C PRO A 4 -28.64 -2.45 -3.46
N PRO A 5 -29.51 -3.35 -3.96
CA PRO A 5 -29.27 -4.08 -5.21
C PRO A 5 -29.02 -3.12 -6.35
N VAL A 6 -27.95 -3.36 -7.12
CA VAL A 6 -27.62 -2.54 -8.28
C VAL A 6 -28.42 -3.02 -9.50
N PRO A 7 -29.31 -2.22 -10.08
CA PRO A 7 -30.11 -2.63 -11.25
C PRO A 7 -29.22 -2.92 -12.46
N ARG A 8 -29.58 -3.93 -13.24
CA ARG A 8 -28.88 -4.24 -14.50
C ARG A 8 -29.25 -3.24 -15.58
N ALA A 9 -28.24 -2.79 -16.32
CA ALA A 9 -28.46 -1.95 -17.48
C ALA A 9 -28.73 -2.83 -18.76
N PRO A 10 -29.56 -2.38 -19.66
CA PRO A 10 -29.85 -3.11 -20.93
C PRO A 10 -28.65 -3.15 -21.87
N ALA A 11 -27.70 -2.22 -21.73
CA ALA A 11 -26.46 -2.17 -22.49
C ALA A 11 -25.32 -1.65 -21.59
N PRO A 12 -24.05 -1.97 -21.92
CA PRO A 12 -22.93 -1.52 -21.12
C PRO A 12 -22.82 0.01 -21.02
N ILE A 13 -22.90 0.52 -19.80
CA ILE A 13 -22.75 1.95 -19.51
C ILE A 13 -21.26 2.25 -19.24
N PRO A 14 -20.63 3.19 -19.97
CA PRO A 14 -19.29 3.64 -19.68
C PRO A 14 -19.30 4.50 -18.40
N VAL A 15 -18.41 4.18 -17.47
CA VAL A 15 -18.18 4.94 -16.23
C VAL A 15 -16.72 5.30 -16.18
N HIS A 16 -16.40 6.57 -16.04
CA HIS A 16 -15.03 7.06 -15.90
C HIS A 16 -14.77 7.48 -14.47
N LEU A 17 -13.70 6.94 -13.89
CA LEU A 17 -13.29 7.18 -12.51
C LEU A 17 -11.78 7.44 -12.45
N ARG A 18 -11.38 8.40 -11.65
CA ARG A 18 -9.99 8.60 -11.30
C ARG A 18 -9.84 8.31 -9.80
N PRO A 19 -9.16 7.23 -9.39
CA PRO A 19 -8.79 7.01 -8.00
C PRO A 19 -7.94 8.16 -7.47
N PRO A 20 -7.87 8.37 -6.16
CA PRO A 20 -6.93 9.34 -5.58
C PRO A 20 -5.50 8.93 -5.88
N GLY A 21 -4.55 9.84 -5.62
CA GLY A 21 -3.13 9.56 -5.78
C GLY A 21 -2.67 8.36 -4.97
N SER A 22 -1.68 7.63 -5.48
CA SER A 22 -1.13 6.45 -4.83
C SER A 22 -0.59 6.76 -3.43
N LYS A 23 -1.13 6.08 -2.42
CA LYS A 23 -0.62 6.17 -1.05
C LYS A 23 0.86 5.82 -0.98
N SER A 24 1.24 4.76 -1.65
CA SER A 24 2.61 4.22 -1.62
C SER A 24 3.62 5.19 -2.24
N LEU A 25 3.29 5.81 -3.37
CA LEU A 25 4.13 6.82 -4.02
C LEU A 25 4.11 8.14 -3.24
N THR A 26 2.94 8.57 -2.74
CA THR A 26 2.83 9.79 -1.93
C THR A 26 3.73 9.74 -0.70
N ASN A 27 3.67 8.66 0.12
CA ASN A 27 4.50 8.58 1.32
C ASN A 27 6.00 8.58 1.02
N ARG A 28 6.42 7.93 -0.08
CA ARG A 28 7.82 7.95 -0.53
C ARG A 28 8.26 9.35 -0.94
N ALA A 29 7.47 10.00 -1.78
CA ALA A 29 7.76 11.35 -2.26
C ALA A 29 7.78 12.36 -1.12
N LEU A 30 6.86 12.26 -0.15
CA LEU A 30 6.82 13.12 1.04
C LEU A 30 8.10 12.99 1.88
N LEU A 31 8.59 11.77 2.13
CA LEU A 31 9.84 11.56 2.87
C LEU A 31 11.03 12.14 2.12
N LEU A 32 11.15 11.84 0.82
CA LEU A 32 12.26 12.34 -0.01
C LEU A 32 12.24 13.87 -0.10
N ALA A 33 11.06 14.48 -0.31
CA ALA A 33 10.90 15.95 -0.36
C ALA A 33 11.26 16.62 0.98
N ALA A 34 10.88 15.99 2.09
CA ALA A 34 11.18 16.50 3.42
C ALA A 34 12.68 16.39 3.75
N LEU A 35 13.39 15.39 3.22
CA LEU A 35 14.85 15.26 3.39
C LEU A 35 15.63 16.08 2.35
N ALA A 36 15.04 16.49 1.24
CA ALA A 36 15.72 17.25 0.18
C ALA A 36 16.12 18.66 0.62
N GLU A 37 17.06 19.26 -0.11
CA GLU A 37 17.38 20.67 0.01
C GLU A 37 16.50 21.50 -0.94
N GLY A 38 15.84 22.53 -0.42
CA GLY A 38 14.97 23.43 -1.18
C GLY A 38 13.50 22.99 -1.16
N GLU A 39 12.67 23.63 -2.00
CA GLU A 39 11.23 23.39 -2.06
C GLU A 39 10.88 22.43 -3.20
N SER A 40 10.35 21.27 -2.85
CA SER A 40 9.81 20.27 -3.78
C SER A 40 8.30 20.45 -3.97
N THR A 41 7.79 20.07 -5.15
CA THR A 41 6.35 20.11 -5.48
C THR A 41 5.87 18.72 -5.90
N LEU A 42 4.84 18.24 -5.23
CA LEU A 42 4.16 16.99 -5.54
C LEU A 42 2.75 17.33 -6.04
N THR A 43 2.38 16.91 -7.23
CA THR A 43 1.01 17.03 -7.78
C THR A 43 0.28 15.70 -7.72
N GLY A 44 -1.04 15.69 -7.63
CA GLY A 44 -1.84 14.48 -7.53
C GLY A 44 -1.67 13.68 -6.24
N ALA A 45 -1.04 14.26 -5.20
CA ALA A 45 -0.77 13.57 -3.94
C ALA A 45 -2.04 13.20 -3.16
N LEU A 46 -1.99 12.10 -2.43
CA LEU A 46 -3.07 11.63 -1.56
C LEU A 46 -3.07 12.43 -0.24
N VAL A 47 -3.57 13.67 -0.26
CA VAL A 47 -3.50 14.55 0.93
C VAL A 47 -4.66 14.40 1.90
N ALA A 48 -5.82 13.97 1.44
CA ALA A 48 -7.04 13.88 2.26
C ALA A 48 -7.15 12.58 3.08
N ALA A 49 -6.25 11.62 2.85
CA ALA A 49 -6.26 10.33 3.54
C ALA A 49 -5.48 10.37 4.85
N ASP A 50 -5.95 9.63 5.88
CA ASP A 50 -5.32 9.61 7.21
C ASP A 50 -3.83 9.25 7.14
N ASP A 51 -3.45 8.21 6.40
CA ASP A 51 -2.05 7.79 6.26
C ASP A 51 -1.13 8.93 5.76
N ALA A 52 -1.58 9.73 4.78
CA ALA A 52 -0.81 10.84 4.25
C ALA A 52 -0.80 12.05 5.20
N GLN A 53 -1.92 12.34 5.86
CA GLN A 53 -1.99 13.42 6.85
C GLN A 53 -1.05 13.14 8.03
N ARG A 54 -0.95 11.88 8.49
CA ARG A 54 0.01 11.47 9.52
C ARG A 54 1.44 11.69 9.05
N MET A 55 1.76 11.35 7.81
CA MET A 55 3.10 11.58 7.26
C MET A 55 3.42 13.07 7.12
N LEU A 56 2.47 13.89 6.64
CA LEU A 56 2.63 15.34 6.52
C LEU A 56 2.89 15.99 7.90
N ALA A 57 2.09 15.66 8.91
CA ALA A 57 2.28 16.15 10.27
C ALA A 57 3.64 15.71 10.84
N ALA A 58 4.05 14.47 10.59
CA ALA A 58 5.32 13.94 11.08
C ALA A 58 6.53 14.69 10.47
N VAL A 59 6.56 14.91 9.16
CA VAL A 59 7.67 15.64 8.53
C VAL A 59 7.72 17.10 8.95
N GLN A 60 6.57 17.72 9.28
CA GLN A 60 6.53 19.07 9.88
C GLN A 60 7.13 19.06 11.29
N THR A 61 6.79 18.08 12.11
CA THR A 61 7.39 17.89 13.45
C THR A 61 8.90 17.71 13.36
N LEU A 62 9.39 17.07 12.30
CA LEU A 62 10.81 16.85 12.02
C LEU A 62 11.49 18.06 11.33
N GLY A 63 10.78 19.17 11.15
CA GLY A 63 11.34 20.46 10.76
C GLY A 63 11.17 20.86 9.29
N ALA A 64 10.52 20.06 8.46
CA ALA A 64 10.15 20.46 7.11
C ALA A 64 8.99 21.48 7.13
N LYS A 65 8.91 22.36 6.14
CA LYS A 65 7.78 23.27 5.96
C LYS A 65 6.86 22.68 4.89
N VAL A 66 5.57 22.58 5.20
CA VAL A 66 4.57 21.97 4.32
C VAL A 66 3.46 22.94 3.99
N GLY A 67 3.18 23.11 2.71
CA GLY A 67 2.01 23.81 2.18
C GLY A 67 1.17 22.84 1.35
N VAL A 68 -0.15 22.84 1.54
CA VAL A 68 -1.09 21.98 0.81
C VAL A 68 -2.11 22.86 0.10
N ASP A 69 -2.31 22.61 -1.20
CA ASP A 69 -3.33 23.26 -2.02
C ASP A 69 -4.00 22.19 -2.91
N GLY A 70 -5.23 21.82 -2.57
CA GLY A 70 -5.94 20.69 -3.19
C GLY A 70 -5.15 19.39 -3.07
N THR A 71 -4.70 18.83 -4.19
CA THR A 71 -3.83 17.63 -4.25
C THR A 71 -2.36 17.98 -4.50
N THR A 72 -2.01 19.25 -4.47
CA THR A 72 -0.63 19.73 -4.61
C THR A 72 -0.01 19.95 -3.23
N VAL A 73 1.17 19.38 -3.02
CA VAL A 73 1.95 19.57 -1.78
C VAL A 73 3.27 20.23 -2.13
N ARG A 74 3.59 21.32 -1.43
CA ARG A 74 4.91 21.96 -1.47
C ARG A 74 5.63 21.71 -0.17
N ILE A 75 6.86 21.20 -0.25
CA ILE A 75 7.66 20.88 0.93
C ILE A 75 9.02 21.52 0.81
N THR A 76 9.33 22.47 1.73
CA THR A 76 10.70 22.90 1.93
C THR A 76 11.37 21.94 2.90
N GLY A 77 12.32 21.17 2.38
CA GLY A 77 12.95 20.09 3.16
C GLY A 77 14.09 20.59 4.05
N VAL A 78 14.76 19.67 4.73
CA VAL A 78 15.73 19.92 5.80
C VAL A 78 17.19 19.68 5.38
N ALA A 79 17.47 19.50 4.10
CA ALA A 79 18.80 19.26 3.55
C ALA A 79 19.53 18.06 4.20
N GLY A 80 18.83 16.91 4.27
CA GLY A 80 19.38 15.63 4.74
C GLY A 80 19.46 15.47 6.27
N ARG A 81 19.08 16.47 7.06
CA ARG A 81 19.18 16.39 8.53
C ARG A 81 17.94 16.97 9.22
N TRP A 82 17.23 16.10 9.97
CA TRP A 82 16.07 16.51 10.74
C TRP A 82 16.39 17.58 11.78
N LYS A 83 15.40 18.42 12.08
CA LYS A 83 15.47 19.45 13.11
C LYS A 83 14.67 18.98 14.32
N VAL A 84 15.31 18.18 15.15
CA VAL A 84 14.69 17.55 16.32
C VAL A 84 15.32 18.14 17.58
N PRO A 85 14.55 18.48 18.64
CA PRO A 85 15.06 18.89 19.94
C PRO A 85 15.97 17.81 20.56
N ALA A 86 16.90 18.21 21.44
CA ALA A 86 17.90 17.31 22.01
C ALA A 86 17.28 16.17 22.85
N ASP A 87 16.15 16.39 23.48
CA ASP A 87 15.37 15.40 24.24
C ASP A 87 14.55 14.44 23.34
N GLY A 88 14.50 14.75 22.04
CA GLY A 88 13.81 13.95 21.03
C GLY A 88 12.37 14.35 20.80
N VAL A 89 11.68 13.58 19.92
CA VAL A 89 10.26 13.76 19.63
C VAL A 89 9.53 12.42 19.62
N THR A 90 8.22 12.47 19.93
CA THR A 90 7.32 11.33 19.75
C THR A 90 6.36 11.62 18.60
N ILE A 91 6.22 10.68 17.69
CA ILE A 91 5.39 10.78 16.49
C ILE A 91 4.33 9.69 16.53
N ASP A 92 3.07 10.09 16.69
CA ASP A 92 1.92 9.20 16.61
C ASP A 92 1.45 9.09 15.15
N LEU A 93 1.53 7.88 14.61
CA LEU A 93 1.20 7.57 13.23
C LEU A 93 -0.10 6.78 13.09
N ASN A 94 -0.92 6.69 14.15
CA ASN A 94 -2.16 5.92 14.17
C ASN A 94 -1.93 4.51 13.62
N ASN A 95 -2.61 4.12 12.53
CA ASN A 95 -2.39 2.83 11.84
C ASN A 95 -1.66 2.99 10.49
N ALA A 96 -0.88 4.07 10.29
CA ALA A 96 -0.14 4.37 9.06
C ALA A 96 1.16 3.55 8.95
N GLY A 97 1.04 2.29 8.53
CA GLY A 97 2.16 1.34 8.51
C GLY A 97 3.37 1.78 7.68
N THR A 98 3.14 2.38 6.53
CA THR A 98 4.22 2.87 5.64
C THR A 98 4.99 4.01 6.30
N ALA A 99 4.29 5.02 6.81
CA ALA A 99 4.90 6.16 7.48
C ALA A 99 5.72 5.72 8.70
N THR A 100 5.21 4.79 9.52
CA THR A 100 5.91 4.26 10.70
C THR A 100 7.27 3.67 10.35
N ARG A 101 7.34 2.84 9.29
CA ARG A 101 8.58 2.18 8.88
C ARG A 101 9.56 3.18 8.26
N PHE A 102 9.05 4.09 7.43
CA PHE A 102 9.87 5.11 6.76
C PHE A 102 10.49 6.08 7.77
N LEU A 103 9.69 6.54 8.73
CA LEU A 103 10.17 7.47 9.77
C LEU A 103 11.09 6.79 10.78
N ALA A 104 10.85 5.51 11.10
CA ALA A 104 11.79 4.75 11.93
C ALA A 104 13.19 4.69 11.28
N ALA A 105 13.28 4.38 9.98
CA ALA A 105 14.58 4.38 9.28
C ALA A 105 15.19 5.78 9.18
N SER A 106 14.38 6.82 9.09
CA SER A 106 14.84 8.19 8.96
C SER A 106 15.51 8.76 10.23
N VAL A 107 15.52 8.00 11.34
CA VAL A 107 16.34 8.31 12.52
C VAL A 107 17.83 8.44 12.18
N LEU A 108 18.31 7.75 11.12
CA LEU A 108 19.68 7.89 10.62
C LEU A 108 20.02 9.31 10.13
N ALA A 109 19.01 10.11 9.80
CA ALA A 109 19.13 11.52 9.45
C ALA A 109 18.82 12.46 10.64
N SER A 110 18.64 11.92 11.84
CA SER A 110 18.28 12.70 13.03
C SER A 110 19.47 13.02 13.92
N PRO A 111 19.53 14.24 14.52
CA PRO A 111 20.51 14.56 15.55
C PRO A 111 20.10 14.08 16.95
N ALA A 112 18.85 13.65 17.15
CA ALA A 112 18.27 13.33 18.46
C ALA A 112 17.26 12.17 18.34
N PRO A 113 16.83 11.57 19.47
CA PRO A 113 15.93 10.43 19.46
C PRO A 113 14.55 10.71 18.80
N ILE A 114 14.04 9.72 18.07
CA ILE A 114 12.67 9.71 17.53
C ILE A 114 11.94 8.50 18.11
N THR A 115 10.80 8.73 18.74
CA THR A 115 9.88 7.66 19.15
C THR A 115 8.76 7.55 18.14
N VAL A 116 8.58 6.39 17.53
CA VAL A 116 7.45 6.11 16.66
C VAL A 116 6.42 5.27 17.39
N THR A 117 5.15 5.68 17.31
CA THR A 117 4.02 5.01 17.95
C THR A 117 2.77 5.04 17.06
N GLY A 118 1.67 4.50 17.54
CA GLY A 118 0.37 4.53 16.88
C GLY A 118 -0.71 3.87 17.74
N ASN A 119 -1.86 3.58 17.13
CA ASN A 119 -2.98 2.95 17.83
C ASN A 119 -2.68 1.50 18.26
N ALA A 120 -3.61 0.88 18.98
CA ALA A 120 -3.46 -0.48 19.52
C ALA A 120 -3.10 -1.51 18.44
N ARG A 121 -3.61 -1.35 17.20
CA ARG A 121 -3.23 -2.25 16.10
C ARG A 121 -1.80 -2.04 15.65
N MET A 122 -1.33 -0.79 15.52
CA MET A 122 0.06 -0.48 15.16
C MET A 122 1.03 -1.05 16.20
N GLN A 123 0.66 -1.05 17.47
CA GLN A 123 1.47 -1.60 18.56
C GLN A 123 1.57 -3.14 18.54
N GLN A 124 0.90 -3.81 17.60
CA GLN A 124 0.98 -5.25 17.35
C GLN A 124 1.62 -5.58 15.98
N ARG A 125 1.87 -4.57 15.15
CA ARG A 125 2.43 -4.77 13.81
C ARG A 125 3.94 -4.85 13.85
N PRO A 126 4.56 -5.89 13.24
CA PRO A 126 6.00 -6.11 13.35
C PRO A 126 6.82 -4.98 12.72
N ILE A 127 7.95 -4.66 13.37
CA ILE A 127 8.99 -3.73 12.89
C ILE A 127 10.39 -4.26 13.22
N GLY A 128 10.50 -5.39 13.93
CA GLY A 128 11.75 -5.89 14.49
C GLY A 128 12.87 -6.11 13.49
N GLU A 129 12.59 -6.66 12.28
CA GLU A 129 13.62 -6.85 11.23
C GLU A 129 14.27 -5.52 10.82
N LEU A 130 13.48 -4.46 10.70
CA LEU A 130 13.99 -3.12 10.40
C LEU A 130 14.84 -2.60 11.54
N ILE A 131 14.35 -2.71 12.79
CA ILE A 131 15.08 -2.22 13.97
C ILE A 131 16.40 -2.92 14.12
N ALA A 132 16.45 -4.27 14.03
CA ALA A 132 17.69 -5.03 14.09
C ALA A 132 18.70 -4.61 12.98
N THR A 133 18.20 -4.16 11.83
CA THR A 133 19.07 -3.63 10.77
C THR A 133 19.57 -2.23 11.10
N LEU A 134 18.76 -1.37 11.71
CA LEU A 134 19.16 -0.04 12.17
C LEU A 134 20.18 -0.13 13.31
N GLU A 135 20.06 -1.11 14.21
CA GLU A 135 21.05 -1.35 15.27
C GLU A 135 22.42 -1.71 14.70
N ARG A 136 22.49 -2.47 13.61
CA ARG A 136 23.76 -2.73 12.89
C ARG A 136 24.36 -1.48 12.27
N LEU A 137 23.55 -0.44 12.05
CA LEU A 137 24.00 0.88 11.59
C LEU A 137 24.35 1.81 12.77
N GLY A 138 24.26 1.32 14.01
CA GLY A 138 24.64 2.05 15.23
C GLY A 138 23.48 2.77 15.92
N VAL A 139 22.24 2.58 15.49
CA VAL A 139 21.05 3.06 16.20
C VAL A 139 20.86 2.27 17.49
N THR A 140 20.50 2.92 18.58
CA THR A 140 20.04 2.24 19.81
C THR A 140 18.52 2.24 19.82
N ALA A 141 17.90 1.08 20.05
CA ALA A 141 16.46 0.93 20.08
C ALA A 141 15.96 0.50 21.47
N GLU A 142 14.89 1.14 21.92
CA GLU A 142 14.18 0.80 23.17
C GLU A 142 12.70 0.57 22.84
N TYR A 143 12.23 -0.67 23.00
CA TYR A 143 10.81 -0.99 22.87
C TYR A 143 10.07 -0.58 24.14
N LEU A 144 9.08 0.29 24.01
CA LEU A 144 8.28 0.81 25.12
C LEU A 144 7.00 0.00 25.38
N GLY A 145 6.81 -1.08 24.62
CA GLY A 145 5.67 -1.99 24.68
C GLY A 145 6.08 -3.40 24.29
N ILE A 146 5.38 -4.01 23.35
CA ILE A 146 5.64 -5.37 22.87
C ILE A 146 7.00 -5.40 22.11
N PRO A 147 7.96 -6.24 22.50
CA PRO A 147 9.21 -6.39 21.76
C PRO A 147 8.96 -6.71 20.28
N GLY A 148 9.68 -6.02 19.39
CA GLY A 148 9.52 -6.17 17.95
C GLY A 148 8.36 -5.36 17.33
N CYS A 149 7.60 -4.60 18.15
CA CYS A 149 6.49 -3.74 17.70
C CYS A 149 6.63 -2.32 18.26
N PRO A 150 6.01 -1.29 17.63
CA PRO A 150 5.88 0.03 18.25
C PRO A 150 5.07 -0.05 19.58
N PRO A 151 5.23 0.90 20.55
CA PRO A 151 6.10 2.07 20.48
C PRO A 151 7.58 1.68 20.62
N VAL A 152 8.42 2.34 19.80
CA VAL A 152 9.87 2.16 19.89
C VAL A 152 10.57 3.51 19.85
N ARG A 153 11.48 3.75 20.81
CA ARG A 153 12.37 4.91 20.87
C ARG A 153 13.67 4.54 20.16
N LEU A 154 14.04 5.34 19.17
CA LEU A 154 15.23 5.15 18.36
C LEU A 154 16.18 6.31 18.58
N THR A 155 17.35 6.02 19.12
CA THR A 155 18.43 6.98 19.33
C THR A 155 19.43 6.84 18.18
N PRO A 156 19.70 7.91 17.42
CA PRO A 156 20.66 7.86 16.32
C PRO A 156 22.06 7.51 16.83
N PRO A 157 22.95 7.00 15.97
CA PRO A 157 24.37 6.85 16.33
C PRO A 157 24.92 8.19 16.82
N GLY A 158 25.87 8.20 17.79
CA GLY A 158 26.44 9.39 18.42
C GLY A 158 26.94 10.46 17.44
N SER A 159 27.69 11.45 17.89
CA SER A 159 28.19 12.55 17.07
C SER A 159 28.84 12.04 15.78
N GLY A 160 28.17 12.23 14.62
CA GLY A 160 28.57 11.64 13.34
C GLY A 160 27.60 10.56 12.81
N GLY A 161 26.38 10.43 13.37
CA GLY A 161 25.44 9.33 13.08
C GLY A 161 25.18 9.03 11.62
N SER A 162 24.94 10.05 10.77
CA SER A 162 24.81 9.87 9.33
C SER A 162 26.14 9.46 8.67
N GLU A 163 27.28 9.94 9.18
CA GLU A 163 28.61 9.60 8.67
C GLU A 163 29.00 8.17 9.05
N GLN A 164 28.60 7.69 10.24
CA GLN A 164 28.85 6.31 10.65
C GLN A 164 28.05 5.30 9.80
N ALA A 165 26.88 5.65 9.33
CA ALA A 165 26.09 4.85 8.41
C ALA A 165 26.57 4.95 6.94
N ALA A 166 27.37 5.97 6.62
CA ALA A 166 27.77 6.33 5.27
C ALA A 166 28.42 5.19 4.49
N GLY A 167 27.90 4.86 3.33
CA GLY A 167 28.45 3.86 2.41
C GLY A 167 28.44 2.42 2.93
N ARG A 168 27.87 2.14 4.11
CA ARG A 168 27.87 0.81 4.72
C ARG A 168 27.02 -0.20 3.92
N THR A 169 27.36 -1.46 4.08
CA THR A 169 26.52 -2.57 3.65
C THR A 169 25.79 -3.16 4.84
N VAL A 170 24.48 -3.32 4.70
CA VAL A 170 23.62 -3.98 5.70
C VAL A 170 22.89 -5.16 5.11
N GLU A 171 22.64 -6.16 5.93
CA GLU A 171 21.83 -7.32 5.56
C GLU A 171 20.48 -7.25 6.25
N ILE A 172 19.43 -7.61 5.53
CA ILE A 172 18.06 -7.68 6.05
C ILE A 172 17.35 -8.93 5.50
N PRO A 173 16.70 -9.73 6.38
CA PRO A 173 15.88 -10.86 5.94
C PRO A 173 14.56 -10.34 5.39
N SER A 174 14.28 -10.14 4.20
CA SER A 174 13.10 -9.48 3.63
C SER A 174 11.80 -10.29 3.70
N THR A 175 11.60 -11.04 4.77
CA THR A 175 10.54 -12.05 4.87
C THR A 175 9.18 -11.50 5.30
N GLN A 176 9.14 -10.41 6.10
CA GLN A 176 7.91 -9.89 6.69
C GLN A 176 7.30 -8.74 5.89
N SER A 177 8.12 -7.82 5.38
CA SER A 177 7.62 -6.63 4.68
C SER A 177 8.66 -5.94 3.81
N SER A 178 8.31 -5.69 2.54
CA SER A 178 9.09 -4.84 1.64
C SER A 178 9.18 -3.38 2.09
N GLN A 179 8.33 -2.94 3.03
CA GLN A 179 8.41 -1.59 3.61
C GLN A 179 9.71 -1.35 4.35
N PHE A 180 10.31 -2.37 4.97
CA PHE A 180 11.57 -2.26 5.67
C PHE A 180 12.72 -1.94 4.71
N ILE A 181 12.75 -2.64 3.57
CA ILE A 181 13.74 -2.41 2.53
C ILE A 181 13.55 -1.03 1.91
N SER A 182 12.30 -0.69 1.54
CA SER A 182 11.97 0.64 1.01
C SER A 182 12.40 1.77 1.95
N ALA A 183 12.21 1.59 3.27
CA ALA A 183 12.61 2.58 4.28
C ALA A 183 14.12 2.84 4.26
N LEU A 184 14.94 1.78 4.19
CA LEU A 184 16.40 1.88 4.10
C LEU A 184 16.85 2.53 2.79
N LEU A 185 16.23 2.17 1.64
CA LEU A 185 16.57 2.75 0.34
C LEU A 185 16.24 4.25 0.27
N LEU A 186 15.10 4.66 0.84
CA LEU A 186 14.69 6.06 0.84
C LEU A 186 15.60 6.94 1.69
N VAL A 187 15.92 6.49 2.90
CA VAL A 187 16.82 7.27 3.78
C VAL A 187 18.24 7.31 3.20
N ALA A 188 18.69 6.24 2.53
CA ALA A 188 20.00 6.17 1.88
C ALA A 188 20.22 7.29 0.85
N ALA A 189 19.15 7.77 0.20
CA ALA A 189 19.23 8.89 -0.75
C ALA A 189 19.65 10.23 -0.10
N ALA A 190 19.47 10.36 1.21
CA ALA A 190 19.85 11.54 1.98
C ALA A 190 21.09 11.35 2.86
N LEU A 191 21.61 10.10 2.98
CA LEU A 191 22.79 9.83 3.79
C LEU A 191 24.08 10.05 3.01
N PRO A 192 25.12 10.67 3.58
CA PRO A 192 26.45 10.73 2.98
C PRO A 192 26.93 9.33 2.56
N GLY A 193 27.39 9.15 1.32
CA GLY A 193 27.85 7.86 0.80
C GLY A 193 26.77 6.79 0.59
N GLY A 194 25.51 7.04 0.93
CA GLY A 194 24.39 6.12 0.74
C GLY A 194 24.47 4.81 1.53
N LEU A 195 23.73 3.79 1.06
CA LEU A 195 23.73 2.44 1.65
C LEU A 195 23.75 1.37 0.56
N THR A 196 24.31 0.21 0.90
CA THR A 196 24.11 -1.04 0.18
C THR A 196 23.26 -1.97 1.04
N VAL A 197 22.12 -2.42 0.53
CA VAL A 197 21.20 -3.33 1.24
C VAL A 197 21.32 -4.72 0.58
N ARG A 198 21.63 -5.74 1.38
CA ARG A 198 21.64 -7.16 0.96
C ARG A 198 20.42 -7.87 1.52
N LEU A 199 19.66 -8.51 0.66
CA LEU A 199 18.47 -9.27 1.04
C LEU A 199 18.83 -10.74 1.21
N THR A 200 18.66 -11.30 2.41
CA THR A 200 19.11 -12.65 2.76
C THR A 200 17.97 -13.68 2.83
N GLY A 201 16.72 -13.27 2.84
CA GLY A 201 15.54 -14.15 2.86
C GLY A 201 14.79 -14.19 1.53
N ASP A 202 13.60 -14.80 1.55
CA ASP A 202 12.67 -14.72 0.43
C ASP A 202 12.13 -13.32 0.27
N ILE A 203 12.24 -12.76 -0.93
CA ILE A 203 11.81 -11.39 -1.18
C ILE A 203 10.28 -11.36 -1.27
N THR A 204 9.68 -10.66 -0.33
CA THR A 204 8.24 -10.49 -0.26
C THR A 204 7.83 -9.16 -0.90
N SER A 205 6.82 -9.19 -1.78
CA SER A 205 6.27 -7.99 -2.44
C SER A 205 7.35 -7.16 -3.15
N ALA A 206 8.10 -7.81 -4.06
CA ALA A 206 9.22 -7.23 -4.80
C ALA A 206 8.81 -5.98 -5.61
N SER A 207 7.56 -5.89 -6.07
CA SER A 207 7.00 -4.72 -6.76
C SER A 207 7.16 -3.42 -5.98
N TYR A 208 6.98 -3.44 -4.65
CA TYR A 208 7.18 -2.24 -3.82
C TYR A 208 8.65 -1.83 -3.65
N ILE A 209 9.58 -2.80 -3.77
CA ILE A 209 11.02 -2.50 -3.82
C ILE A 209 11.34 -1.84 -5.16
N ARG A 210 10.87 -2.44 -6.28
CA ARG A 210 11.01 -1.86 -7.63
C ARG A 210 10.35 -0.47 -7.73
N MET A 211 9.19 -0.27 -7.11
CA MET A 211 8.54 1.04 -7.02
C MET A 211 9.45 2.07 -6.33
N THR A 212 10.14 1.69 -5.26
CA THR A 212 11.08 2.58 -4.56
C THR A 212 12.30 2.90 -5.44
N ILE A 213 12.88 1.88 -6.09
CA ILE A 213 14.00 2.05 -7.01
C ILE A 213 13.61 2.96 -8.17
N GLY A 214 12.46 2.68 -8.82
CA GLY A 214 11.97 3.49 -9.94
C GLY A 214 11.70 4.94 -9.55
N GLN A 215 11.14 5.19 -8.36
CA GLN A 215 10.92 6.55 -7.89
C GLN A 215 12.22 7.29 -7.57
N LEU A 216 13.21 6.61 -6.98
CA LEU A 216 14.55 7.18 -6.77
C LEU A 216 15.23 7.51 -8.10
N ASP A 217 15.14 6.62 -9.08
CA ASP A 217 15.69 6.83 -10.42
C ASP A 217 15.05 8.03 -11.14
N GLN A 218 13.71 8.14 -11.09
CA GLN A 218 12.97 9.29 -11.62
C GLN A 218 13.38 10.63 -10.99
N LEU A 219 13.86 10.60 -9.75
CA LEU A 219 14.35 11.78 -9.03
C LEU A 219 15.85 12.00 -9.19
N GLY A 220 16.51 11.24 -10.07
CA GLY A 220 17.94 11.37 -10.36
C GLY A 220 18.85 10.85 -9.25
N VAL A 221 18.34 9.99 -8.36
CA VAL A 221 19.15 9.30 -7.34
C VAL A 221 19.65 7.97 -7.90
N PRO A 222 20.96 7.78 -8.14
CA PRO A 222 21.49 6.57 -8.73
C PRO A 222 21.26 5.34 -7.86
N VAL A 223 20.62 4.33 -8.42
CA VAL A 223 20.41 3.02 -7.79
C VAL A 223 21.01 1.92 -8.67
N LYS A 224 21.91 1.12 -8.10
CA LYS A 224 22.41 -0.10 -8.74
C LYS A 224 21.82 -1.29 -8.00
N CYS A 225 21.18 -2.22 -8.73
CA CYS A 225 20.66 -3.44 -8.15
C CYS A 225 21.02 -4.66 -9.02
N SER A 226 21.14 -5.81 -8.37
CA SER A 226 21.22 -7.09 -9.07
C SER A 226 19.84 -7.46 -9.64
N ASP A 227 19.79 -8.25 -10.71
CA ASP A 227 18.56 -8.65 -11.42
C ASP A 227 17.57 -9.36 -10.47
N ASP A 228 18.09 -10.12 -9.51
CA ASP A 228 17.35 -10.83 -8.49
C ASP A 228 16.99 -9.96 -7.27
N LEU A 229 17.30 -8.67 -7.27
CA LEU A 229 17.10 -7.71 -6.18
C LEU A 229 17.87 -8.06 -4.88
N ARG A 230 18.80 -9.01 -4.89
CA ARG A 230 19.54 -9.43 -3.68
C ARG A 230 20.51 -8.38 -3.18
N VAL A 231 21.02 -7.53 -4.04
CA VAL A 231 21.95 -6.46 -3.68
C VAL A 231 21.46 -5.16 -4.29
N ILE A 232 21.14 -4.17 -3.46
CA ILE A 232 20.64 -2.88 -3.89
C ILE A 232 21.52 -1.80 -3.26
N ARG A 233 22.17 -0.98 -4.09
CA ARG A 233 23.00 0.13 -3.67
C ARG A 233 22.36 1.44 -4.11
N VAL A 234 22.05 2.29 -3.14
CA VAL A 234 21.65 3.69 -3.36
C VAL A 234 22.86 4.58 -3.13
N THR A 235 23.17 5.43 -4.11
CA THR A 235 24.25 6.42 -4.03
C THR A 235 23.62 7.81 -4.11
N PRO A 236 23.69 8.63 -3.06
CA PRO A 236 23.15 9.98 -3.10
C PRO A 236 23.93 10.82 -4.14
N PRO A 237 23.28 11.83 -4.75
CA PRO A 237 23.99 12.80 -5.57
C PRO A 237 25.11 13.51 -4.78
N GLN A 238 26.20 13.92 -5.44
CA GLN A 238 27.34 14.55 -4.76
C GLN A 238 26.96 15.81 -3.97
N GLU A 239 25.99 16.55 -4.46
CA GLU A 239 25.45 17.76 -3.81
C GLU A 239 24.32 17.48 -2.82
N GLY A 240 24.08 16.20 -2.48
CA GLY A 240 22.94 15.78 -1.68
C GLY A 240 21.63 15.71 -2.46
N LEU A 241 20.57 15.27 -1.78
CA LEU A 241 19.25 15.19 -2.37
C LEU A 241 18.67 16.60 -2.55
N ARG A 242 18.42 16.99 -3.79
CA ARG A 242 17.89 18.30 -4.17
C ARG A 242 16.37 18.28 -4.34
N ARG A 243 15.75 19.47 -4.27
CA ARG A 243 14.34 19.68 -4.58
C ARG A 243 13.96 19.11 -5.94
N PHE A 244 12.74 18.66 -6.05
CA PHE A 244 12.19 18.07 -7.27
C PHE A 244 10.70 18.38 -7.45
N THR A 245 10.21 18.15 -8.66
CA THR A 245 8.77 18.14 -8.97
C THR A 245 8.40 16.77 -9.47
N THR A 246 7.30 16.20 -8.96
CA THR A 246 6.80 14.91 -9.39
C THR A 246 5.27 14.89 -9.41
N ASP A 247 4.70 14.15 -10.36
CA ASP A 247 3.27 13.86 -10.42
C ASP A 247 3.02 12.45 -9.84
N ILE A 248 2.10 12.38 -8.90
CA ILE A 248 1.77 11.12 -8.24
C ILE A 248 0.69 10.41 -9.05
N GLU A 249 1.00 9.22 -9.55
CA GLU A 249 0.05 8.36 -10.26
C GLU A 249 -1.20 8.08 -9.41
N PRO A 250 -2.39 7.88 -10.02
CA PRO A 250 -3.53 7.32 -9.33
C PRO A 250 -3.18 5.99 -8.65
N ASP A 251 -3.83 5.69 -7.53
CA ASP A 251 -3.58 4.48 -6.75
C ASP A 251 -4.09 3.23 -7.49
N ALA A 252 -3.16 2.40 -7.98
CA ALA A 252 -3.49 1.16 -8.68
C ALA A 252 -4.14 0.12 -7.74
N SER A 253 -3.78 0.12 -6.45
CA SER A 253 -4.46 -0.74 -5.47
C SER A 253 -5.93 -0.33 -5.30
N ALA A 254 -6.23 0.97 -5.32
CA ALA A 254 -7.61 1.47 -5.31
C ALA A 254 -8.33 1.18 -6.63
N ALA A 255 -7.62 1.17 -7.76
CA ALA A 255 -8.14 0.79 -9.06
C ALA A 255 -8.62 -0.67 -9.11
N CYS A 256 -7.97 -1.59 -8.36
CA CYS A 256 -8.35 -3.01 -8.32
C CYS A 256 -9.82 -3.22 -7.96
N PHE A 257 -10.40 -2.40 -7.07
CA PHE A 257 -11.81 -2.51 -6.69
C PHE A 257 -12.75 -2.15 -7.86
N TRP A 258 -12.35 -1.19 -8.69
CA TRP A 258 -13.14 -0.78 -9.86
C TRP A 258 -13.03 -1.79 -11.01
N TRP A 259 -11.84 -2.34 -11.23
CA TRP A 259 -11.66 -3.42 -12.21
C TRP A 259 -12.37 -4.70 -11.77
N ALA A 260 -12.33 -5.04 -10.48
CA ALA A 260 -13.12 -6.13 -9.91
C ALA A 260 -14.63 -5.88 -10.06
N ALA A 261 -15.08 -4.64 -9.85
CA ALA A 261 -16.46 -4.28 -10.09
C ALA A 261 -16.87 -4.46 -11.56
N GLY A 262 -16.01 -4.07 -12.50
CA GLY A 262 -16.22 -4.32 -13.94
C GLY A 262 -16.27 -5.81 -14.30
N ALA A 263 -15.44 -6.64 -13.65
CA ALA A 263 -15.46 -8.10 -13.81
C ALA A 263 -16.79 -8.72 -13.32
N LEU A 264 -17.37 -8.18 -12.26
CA LEU A 264 -18.65 -8.65 -11.69
C LEU A 264 -19.87 -8.08 -12.41
N ARG A 265 -19.73 -6.98 -13.15
CA ARG A 265 -20.83 -6.23 -13.79
C ARG A 265 -20.56 -6.04 -15.28
N PRO A 266 -20.86 -7.05 -16.14
CA PRO A 266 -20.64 -6.95 -17.59
C PRO A 266 -21.47 -5.84 -18.26
N ASP A 267 -22.51 -5.35 -17.59
CA ASP A 267 -23.33 -4.20 -18.00
C ASP A 267 -22.74 -2.84 -17.57
N ARG A 268 -21.53 -2.82 -17.02
CA ARG A 268 -20.78 -1.60 -16.70
C ARG A 268 -19.37 -1.68 -17.27
N ARG A 269 -18.98 -0.67 -18.03
CA ARG A 269 -17.60 -0.52 -18.52
C ARG A 269 -16.91 0.55 -17.68
N ILE A 270 -16.25 0.11 -16.59
CA ILE A 270 -15.65 1.02 -15.63
C ILE A 270 -14.21 1.31 -16.05
N PHE A 271 -13.96 2.51 -16.57
CA PHE A 271 -12.65 3.03 -16.89
C PHE A 271 -12.00 3.62 -15.64
N VAL A 272 -10.82 3.13 -15.31
CA VAL A 272 -9.89 3.78 -14.39
C VAL A 272 -9.00 4.68 -15.23
N ASP A 273 -9.13 5.99 -15.00
CA ASP A 273 -8.46 7.02 -15.81
C ASP A 273 -7.08 7.40 -15.21
N ALA A 274 -6.22 7.91 -16.07
CA ALA A 274 -4.91 8.51 -15.74
C ALA A 274 -3.88 7.55 -15.13
N LEU A 275 -4.06 6.23 -15.25
CA LEU A 275 -3.02 5.28 -14.83
C LEU A 275 -2.03 5.08 -15.98
N PRO A 276 -0.72 5.37 -15.80
CA PRO A 276 0.28 5.21 -16.85
C PRO A 276 0.37 3.77 -17.36
N ALA A 277 0.67 3.60 -18.64
CA ALA A 277 0.89 2.28 -19.24
C ALA A 277 2.06 1.52 -18.60
N HIS A 278 3.06 2.27 -18.10
CA HIS A 278 4.21 1.76 -17.36
C HIS A 278 4.19 2.30 -15.94
N SER A 279 3.16 1.91 -15.18
CA SER A 279 3.05 2.28 -13.77
C SER A 279 4.16 1.64 -12.94
N LEU A 280 4.68 2.38 -11.94
CA LEU A 280 5.58 1.82 -10.93
C LEU A 280 4.86 0.87 -9.96
N GLN A 281 3.54 0.82 -9.98
CA GLN A 281 2.70 0.08 -9.05
C GLN A 281 2.40 -1.33 -9.59
N GLY A 282 2.79 -2.38 -8.86
CA GLY A 282 2.53 -3.77 -9.27
C GLY A 282 1.04 -4.09 -9.43
N ASP A 283 0.17 -3.44 -8.64
CA ASP A 283 -1.28 -3.61 -8.74
C ASP A 283 -1.86 -3.15 -10.10
N ALA A 284 -1.10 -2.39 -10.91
CA ALA A 284 -1.51 -2.00 -12.27
C ALA A 284 -1.66 -3.20 -13.22
N ASP A 285 -1.06 -4.34 -12.88
CA ASP A 285 -1.18 -5.59 -13.64
C ASP A 285 -2.40 -6.43 -13.25
N PHE A 286 -3.20 -6.00 -12.27
CA PHE A 286 -4.40 -6.71 -11.85
C PHE A 286 -5.39 -7.03 -12.99
N PRO A 287 -5.61 -6.17 -14.00
CA PRO A 287 -6.44 -6.51 -15.16
C PRO A 287 -6.01 -7.80 -15.88
N THR A 288 -4.72 -8.12 -15.92
CA THR A 288 -4.20 -9.35 -16.55
C THR A 288 -4.69 -10.62 -15.81
N VAL A 289 -4.80 -10.55 -14.47
CA VAL A 289 -5.39 -11.65 -13.70
C VAL A 289 -6.88 -11.80 -14.05
N LEU A 290 -7.62 -10.70 -14.16
CA LEU A 290 -9.03 -10.73 -14.54
C LEU A 290 -9.23 -11.20 -15.99
N GLU A 291 -8.30 -10.91 -16.89
CA GLU A 291 -8.33 -11.42 -18.26
C GLU A 291 -8.22 -12.95 -18.29
N SER A 292 -7.37 -13.56 -17.44
CA SER A 292 -7.30 -15.00 -17.31
C SER A 292 -8.60 -15.63 -16.79
N MET A 293 -9.43 -14.85 -16.07
CA MET A 293 -10.78 -15.26 -15.63
C MET A 293 -11.86 -15.06 -16.73
N GLY A 294 -11.46 -14.59 -17.92
CA GLY A 294 -12.34 -14.41 -19.09
C GLY A 294 -12.84 -12.99 -19.27
N CYS A 295 -12.35 -12.02 -18.51
CA CYS A 295 -12.70 -10.62 -18.72
C CYS A 295 -12.06 -10.06 -19.99
N THR A 296 -12.70 -9.06 -20.59
CA THR A 296 -12.14 -8.26 -21.69
C THR A 296 -11.54 -6.97 -21.15
N ILE A 297 -10.29 -6.68 -21.54
CA ILE A 297 -9.59 -5.47 -21.14
C ILE A 297 -9.65 -4.44 -22.26
N HIS A 298 -10.16 -3.25 -21.96
CA HIS A 298 -10.19 -2.11 -22.87
C HIS A 298 -9.18 -1.06 -22.43
N ARG A 299 -8.24 -0.71 -23.32
CA ARG A 299 -7.25 0.34 -23.08
C ARG A 299 -7.50 1.51 -24.01
N LYS A 300 -7.56 2.73 -23.47
CA LYS A 300 -7.73 3.97 -24.22
C LYS A 300 -6.81 5.06 -23.62
N GLY A 301 -5.65 5.26 -24.23
CA GLY A 301 -4.60 6.10 -23.64
C GLY A 301 -4.21 5.57 -22.27
N ASN A 302 -4.26 6.42 -21.26
CA ASN A 302 -3.98 6.08 -19.86
C ASN A 302 -5.25 5.62 -19.09
N ALA A 303 -6.32 5.23 -19.79
CA ALA A 303 -7.52 4.68 -19.17
C ALA A 303 -7.61 3.17 -19.43
N VAL A 304 -7.91 2.39 -18.38
CA VAL A 304 -8.05 0.94 -18.45
C VAL A 304 -9.40 0.53 -17.89
N ALA A 305 -10.21 -0.19 -18.69
CA ALA A 305 -11.45 -0.78 -18.20
C ALA A 305 -11.44 -2.30 -18.31
N VAL A 306 -12.13 -2.94 -17.39
CA VAL A 306 -12.40 -4.37 -17.36
C VAL A 306 -13.90 -4.58 -17.58
N VAL A 307 -14.24 -5.56 -18.41
CA VAL A 307 -15.63 -6.00 -18.66
C VAL A 307 -15.69 -7.51 -18.42
N GLY A 308 -16.51 -7.92 -17.49
CA GLY A 308 -16.67 -9.34 -17.15
C GLY A 308 -17.38 -10.16 -18.23
N PRO A 309 -17.12 -11.47 -18.29
CA PRO A 309 -17.86 -12.42 -19.10
C PRO A 309 -19.23 -12.76 -18.47
N GLN A 310 -20.04 -13.54 -19.18
CA GLN A 310 -21.29 -14.13 -18.64
C GLN A 310 -21.02 -15.02 -17.42
N ALA A 311 -19.93 -15.82 -17.45
CA ALA A 311 -19.45 -16.65 -16.38
C ALA A 311 -17.95 -16.49 -16.21
N LEU A 312 -17.52 -16.08 -15.01
CA LEU A 312 -16.11 -15.98 -14.65
C LEU A 312 -15.49 -17.37 -14.50
N ARG A 313 -14.30 -17.55 -15.07
CA ARG A 313 -13.51 -18.78 -14.91
C ARG A 313 -12.76 -18.75 -13.57
N PRO A 314 -12.55 -19.90 -12.91
CA PRO A 314 -11.64 -19.96 -11.76
C PRO A 314 -10.22 -19.63 -12.18
N VAL A 315 -9.40 -19.17 -11.23
CA VAL A 315 -8.02 -18.76 -11.49
C VAL A 315 -7.03 -19.37 -10.52
N MET A 316 -5.82 -19.67 -11.00
CA MET A 316 -4.64 -19.86 -10.17
C MET A 316 -3.75 -18.65 -10.37
N ALA A 317 -3.67 -17.76 -9.37
CA ALA A 317 -2.93 -16.49 -9.48
C ALA A 317 -1.82 -16.40 -8.42
N ASP A 318 -0.65 -15.90 -8.84
CA ASP A 318 0.43 -15.48 -7.94
C ASP A 318 0.33 -13.96 -7.72
N LEU A 319 0.02 -13.56 -6.49
CA LEU A 319 -0.18 -12.17 -6.07
C LEU A 319 1.04 -11.60 -5.33
N LYS A 320 2.21 -12.25 -5.40
CA LYS A 320 3.41 -11.77 -4.69
C LYS A 320 3.78 -10.32 -5.02
N ASP A 321 3.51 -9.86 -6.24
CA ASP A 321 3.77 -8.49 -6.69
C ASP A 321 2.55 -7.54 -6.53
N MET A 322 1.36 -8.07 -6.20
CA MET A 322 0.14 -7.30 -5.95
C MET A 322 -0.72 -7.88 -4.80
N PRO A 323 -0.13 -8.17 -3.62
CA PRO A 323 -0.86 -8.85 -2.54
C PRO A 323 -2.07 -8.05 -2.06
N ASP A 324 -2.01 -6.74 -2.14
CA ASP A 324 -3.08 -5.84 -1.71
C ASP A 324 -4.35 -5.92 -2.59
N ALA A 325 -4.27 -6.49 -3.79
CA ALA A 325 -5.41 -6.83 -4.64
C ALA A 325 -6.15 -8.11 -4.18
N GLY A 326 -5.53 -8.92 -3.32
CA GLY A 326 -6.06 -10.22 -2.87
C GLY A 326 -7.49 -10.18 -2.33
N PRO A 327 -7.87 -9.24 -1.43
CA PRO A 327 -9.24 -9.14 -0.95
C PRO A 327 -10.27 -8.88 -2.05
N ALA A 328 -9.98 -7.99 -3.01
CA ALA A 328 -10.86 -7.72 -4.15
C ALA A 328 -10.98 -8.95 -5.06
N LEU A 329 -9.85 -9.61 -5.37
CA LEU A 329 -9.85 -10.82 -6.18
C LEU A 329 -10.61 -11.96 -5.51
N SER A 330 -10.53 -12.09 -4.18
CA SER A 330 -11.28 -13.12 -3.44
C SER A 330 -12.79 -12.98 -3.65
N VAL A 331 -13.30 -11.75 -3.68
CA VAL A 331 -14.73 -11.54 -3.99
C VAL A 331 -15.05 -11.91 -5.43
N VAL A 332 -14.18 -11.58 -6.40
CA VAL A 332 -14.38 -12.00 -7.80
C VAL A 332 -14.37 -13.52 -7.93
N CYS A 333 -13.43 -14.19 -7.24
CA CYS A 333 -13.32 -15.65 -7.20
C CYS A 333 -14.56 -16.35 -6.59
N ALA A 334 -15.20 -15.72 -5.61
CA ALA A 334 -16.43 -16.23 -5.01
C ALA A 334 -17.61 -16.30 -6.01
N TYR A 335 -17.52 -15.58 -7.14
CA TYR A 335 -18.49 -15.61 -8.23
C TYR A 335 -17.97 -16.34 -9.49
N ALA A 336 -16.84 -17.04 -9.42
CA ALA A 336 -16.32 -17.85 -10.50
C ALA A 336 -17.03 -19.20 -10.60
N ALA A 337 -16.92 -19.89 -11.75
CA ALA A 337 -17.57 -21.17 -12.00
C ALA A 337 -16.91 -22.36 -11.28
N GLY A 338 -15.88 -22.13 -10.46
CA GLY A 338 -15.16 -23.15 -9.71
C GLY A 338 -14.15 -22.57 -8.75
N ARG A 339 -13.48 -23.45 -7.99
CA ARG A 339 -12.49 -23.10 -6.99
C ARG A 339 -11.29 -22.40 -7.58
N SER A 340 -10.92 -21.26 -6.99
CA SER A 340 -9.71 -20.50 -7.34
C SER A 340 -8.63 -20.65 -6.27
N VAL A 341 -7.34 -20.51 -6.67
CA VAL A 341 -6.19 -20.60 -5.77
C VAL A 341 -5.35 -19.34 -5.92
N LEU A 342 -5.08 -18.66 -4.80
CA LEU A 342 -4.28 -17.43 -4.75
C LEU A 342 -3.02 -17.71 -3.93
N ARG A 343 -1.86 -17.41 -4.50
CA ARG A 343 -0.54 -17.52 -3.87
C ARG A 343 0.06 -16.12 -3.68
N GLY A 344 1.18 -16.01 -2.95
CA GLY A 344 1.82 -14.73 -2.67
C GLY A 344 1.04 -13.87 -1.66
N VAL A 345 0.24 -14.49 -0.78
CA VAL A 345 -0.74 -13.80 0.07
C VAL A 345 -0.35 -13.72 1.55
N ARG A 346 0.76 -14.33 1.98
CA ARG A 346 1.15 -14.40 3.41
C ARG A 346 1.20 -13.04 4.11
N THR A 347 1.60 -11.99 3.39
CA THR A 347 1.69 -10.63 3.96
C THR A 347 0.35 -10.02 4.33
N LEU A 348 -0.76 -10.54 3.81
CA LEU A 348 -2.11 -10.10 4.16
C LEU A 348 -2.45 -10.33 5.64
N ARG A 349 -1.76 -11.25 6.31
CA ARG A 349 -1.98 -11.57 7.74
C ARG A 349 -1.48 -10.48 8.70
N VAL A 350 -0.50 -9.70 8.28
CA VAL A 350 0.17 -8.69 9.13
C VAL A 350 -0.17 -7.24 8.73
N LYS A 351 -1.26 -7.07 7.99
CA LYS A 351 -1.77 -5.75 7.56
C LYS A 351 -2.64 -5.10 8.66
N GLU A 352 -3.56 -4.25 8.27
CA GLU A 352 -4.51 -3.57 9.15
C GLU A 352 -5.32 -4.55 10.00
N THR A 353 -5.65 -5.71 9.41
CA THR A 353 -6.17 -6.91 10.07
C THR A 353 -5.46 -8.14 9.49
N ASP A 354 -5.71 -9.35 10.01
CA ASP A 354 -5.47 -10.57 9.25
C ASP A 354 -6.54 -10.67 8.15
N ARG A 355 -6.20 -10.15 6.96
CA ARG A 355 -7.14 -10.08 5.83
C ARG A 355 -7.58 -11.45 5.33
N ILE A 356 -6.74 -12.48 5.48
CA ILE A 356 -7.13 -13.86 5.08
C ILE A 356 -8.21 -14.39 6.02
N ALA A 357 -8.02 -14.24 7.32
CA ALA A 357 -9.02 -14.64 8.29
C ALA A 357 -10.31 -13.81 8.16
N ALA A 358 -10.19 -12.50 7.95
CA ALA A 358 -11.34 -11.62 7.78
C ALA A 358 -12.14 -11.95 6.51
N ILE A 359 -11.49 -12.12 5.34
CA ILE A 359 -12.20 -12.47 4.11
C ILE A 359 -12.87 -13.84 4.20
N ALA A 360 -12.24 -14.80 4.90
CA ALA A 360 -12.84 -16.12 5.15
C ALA A 360 -14.11 -16.02 5.99
N ALA A 361 -14.07 -15.24 7.08
CA ALA A 361 -15.22 -15.04 7.95
C ALA A 361 -16.37 -14.32 7.22
N GLU A 362 -16.04 -13.32 6.42
CA GLU A 362 -17.06 -12.49 5.78
C GLU A 362 -17.68 -13.18 4.55
N LEU A 363 -16.88 -13.82 3.70
CA LEU A 363 -17.42 -14.55 2.54
C LEU A 363 -18.21 -15.81 2.94
N ALA A 364 -17.93 -16.40 4.09
CA ALA A 364 -18.74 -17.50 4.62
C ALA A 364 -20.21 -17.08 4.87
N LYS A 365 -20.46 -15.80 5.20
CA LYS A 365 -21.83 -15.27 5.39
C LYS A 365 -22.68 -15.32 4.12
N VAL A 366 -22.02 -15.41 2.96
CA VAL A 366 -22.67 -15.52 1.64
C VAL A 366 -22.46 -16.88 0.97
N GLY A 367 -21.95 -17.87 1.73
CA GLY A 367 -21.82 -19.25 1.29
C GLY A 367 -20.51 -19.59 0.56
N SER A 368 -19.57 -18.66 0.44
CA SER A 368 -18.25 -18.96 -0.14
C SER A 368 -17.27 -19.39 0.95
N ALA A 369 -16.65 -20.56 0.80
CA ALA A 369 -15.60 -21.01 1.71
C ALA A 369 -14.23 -20.48 1.27
N VAL A 370 -13.48 -19.93 2.22
CA VAL A 370 -12.08 -19.52 1.99
C VAL A 370 -11.18 -20.33 2.90
N THR A 371 -10.26 -21.08 2.30
CA THR A 371 -9.28 -21.90 3.01
C THR A 371 -7.92 -21.21 2.97
N GLY A 372 -7.50 -20.63 4.08
CA GLY A 372 -6.12 -20.14 4.26
C GLY A 372 -5.18 -21.30 4.60
N ASN A 373 -3.86 -21.08 4.43
CA ASN A 373 -2.84 -22.12 4.61
C ASN A 373 -3.12 -23.38 3.76
N LEU A 374 -3.46 -23.18 2.51
CA LEU A 374 -3.79 -24.26 1.60
C LEU A 374 -2.63 -25.27 1.52
N SER A 375 -2.92 -26.56 1.82
CA SER A 375 -1.89 -27.62 1.87
C SER A 375 -0.72 -27.30 2.82
N ASN A 376 -0.99 -26.64 3.95
CA ASN A 376 -0.01 -26.16 4.94
C ASN A 376 0.96 -25.07 4.41
N ASP A 377 0.64 -24.47 3.27
CA ASP A 377 1.38 -23.32 2.74
C ASP A 377 0.74 -22.02 3.24
N PRO A 378 1.40 -21.23 4.15
CA PRO A 378 0.88 -19.98 4.66
C PRO A 378 0.81 -18.89 3.58
N ASP A 379 1.45 -19.10 2.44
CA ASP A 379 1.46 -18.19 1.29
C ASP A 379 0.39 -18.50 0.25
N ALA A 380 -0.48 -19.49 0.54
CA ALA A 380 -1.56 -19.89 -0.36
C ALA A 380 -2.91 -19.90 0.33
N MET A 381 -3.94 -19.49 -0.41
CA MET A 381 -5.34 -19.66 -0.01
C MET A 381 -6.19 -20.11 -1.21
N ALA A 382 -7.31 -20.76 -0.92
CA ALA A 382 -8.31 -21.10 -1.91
C ALA A 382 -9.63 -20.41 -1.61
N VAL A 383 -10.37 -20.07 -2.67
CA VAL A 383 -11.71 -19.50 -2.60
C VAL A 383 -12.65 -20.38 -3.38
N ASP A 384 -13.66 -20.94 -2.72
CA ASP A 384 -14.71 -21.70 -3.34
C ASP A 384 -15.87 -20.79 -3.80
N PRO A 385 -16.55 -21.10 -4.90
CA PRO A 385 -17.66 -20.30 -5.39
C PRO A 385 -18.84 -20.29 -4.41
N ILE A 386 -19.61 -19.23 -4.44
CA ILE A 386 -20.91 -19.16 -3.78
C ILE A 386 -21.84 -20.18 -4.47
N PRO A 387 -22.46 -21.12 -3.73
CA PRO A 387 -23.44 -22.05 -4.32
C PRO A 387 -24.60 -21.31 -4.96
N THR A 388 -25.06 -21.80 -6.11
CA THR A 388 -26.14 -21.15 -6.88
C THR A 388 -27.49 -21.17 -6.17
N ASP A 389 -27.66 -22.07 -5.23
CA ASP A 389 -28.83 -22.24 -4.38
C ASP A 389 -28.70 -21.56 -3.00
N HIS A 390 -27.61 -20.85 -2.75
CA HIS A 390 -27.41 -20.13 -1.49
C HIS A 390 -28.44 -19.01 -1.33
N PRO A 391 -29.18 -18.96 -0.21
CA PRO A 391 -30.23 -17.97 0.00
C PRO A 391 -29.74 -16.53 -0.10
N GLU A 392 -30.45 -15.68 -0.81
CA GLU A 392 -30.21 -14.24 -0.90
C GLU A 392 -30.92 -13.51 0.26
N SER A 393 -30.42 -13.64 1.47
CA SER A 393 -30.86 -12.83 2.62
C SER A 393 -29.96 -11.59 2.78
N PRO A 394 -30.46 -10.50 3.40
CA PRO A 394 -29.61 -9.36 3.76
C PRO A 394 -28.43 -9.79 4.61
N VAL A 395 -27.23 -9.29 4.28
CA VAL A 395 -25.99 -9.64 4.97
C VAL A 395 -25.30 -8.39 5.46
N ALA A 396 -24.80 -8.43 6.71
CA ALA A 396 -23.99 -7.38 7.29
C ALA A 396 -22.53 -7.82 7.40
N PHE A 397 -21.64 -7.08 6.75
CA PHE A 397 -20.21 -7.32 6.75
C PHE A 397 -19.49 -6.45 7.76
N ASP A 398 -18.57 -7.06 8.51
CA ASP A 398 -17.60 -6.38 9.37
C ASP A 398 -16.37 -5.96 8.54
N THR A 399 -15.87 -4.76 8.75
CA THR A 399 -14.74 -4.22 8.00
C THR A 399 -13.41 -4.34 8.73
N TYR A 400 -13.44 -4.63 10.03
CA TYR A 400 -12.24 -4.79 10.88
C TYR A 400 -11.35 -3.52 10.88
N ASP A 401 -11.94 -2.33 10.76
CA ASP A 401 -11.23 -1.05 10.59
C ASP A 401 -10.23 -1.10 9.42
N ASP A 402 -10.56 -1.88 8.38
CA ASP A 402 -9.72 -2.05 7.19
C ASP A 402 -10.46 -1.57 5.93
N HIS A 403 -9.95 -0.50 5.35
CA HIS A 403 -10.47 0.10 4.12
C HIS A 403 -10.57 -0.87 2.94
N ARG A 404 -9.62 -1.83 2.81
CA ARG A 404 -9.66 -2.82 1.72
C ARG A 404 -10.72 -3.86 1.95
N MET A 405 -10.98 -4.23 3.20
CA MET A 405 -12.12 -5.11 3.52
C MET A 405 -13.44 -4.42 3.16
N ALA A 406 -13.65 -3.17 3.57
CA ALA A 406 -14.85 -2.41 3.25
C ALA A 406 -15.10 -2.32 1.72
N MET A 407 -14.06 -1.94 0.96
CA MET A 407 -14.17 -1.80 -0.50
C MET A 407 -14.36 -3.14 -1.23
N SER A 408 -13.71 -4.21 -0.75
CA SER A 408 -13.87 -5.56 -1.33
C SER A 408 -15.27 -6.11 -1.06
N LEU A 409 -15.74 -6.05 0.18
CA LEU A 409 -17.02 -6.62 0.57
C LEU A 409 -18.20 -5.85 -0.06
N ALA A 410 -18.03 -4.55 -0.36
CA ALA A 410 -19.00 -3.79 -1.13
C ALA A 410 -19.27 -4.40 -2.52
N LEU A 411 -18.27 -5.03 -3.14
CA LEU A 411 -18.41 -5.68 -4.45
C LEU A 411 -19.46 -6.78 -4.45
N VAL A 412 -19.75 -7.40 -3.30
CA VAL A 412 -20.77 -8.44 -3.18
C VAL A 412 -22.16 -7.91 -3.56
N SER A 413 -22.46 -6.63 -3.26
CA SER A 413 -23.75 -5.99 -3.60
C SER A 413 -23.98 -5.86 -5.11
N LEU A 414 -22.93 -6.00 -5.93
CA LEU A 414 -23.04 -5.96 -7.39
C LEU A 414 -23.70 -7.23 -7.98
N ARG A 415 -23.74 -8.33 -7.22
CA ARG A 415 -24.21 -9.62 -7.71
C ARG A 415 -25.37 -10.18 -6.90
N ARG A 416 -25.64 -9.66 -5.71
CA ARG A 416 -26.74 -10.10 -4.87
C ARG A 416 -27.47 -8.91 -4.20
N GLY A 417 -28.50 -9.20 -3.45
CA GLY A 417 -29.34 -8.22 -2.79
C GLY A 417 -28.69 -7.39 -1.69
N GLU A 418 -29.47 -6.85 -0.81
CA GLU A 418 -29.08 -5.88 0.20
C GLU A 418 -27.86 -6.29 1.05
N ILE A 419 -26.83 -5.46 1.04
CA ILE A 419 -25.59 -5.63 1.80
C ILE A 419 -25.42 -4.43 2.73
N THR A 420 -25.13 -4.70 4.00
CA THR A 420 -24.73 -3.67 4.96
C THR A 420 -23.22 -3.72 5.18
N ILE A 421 -22.52 -2.63 4.92
CA ILE A 421 -21.14 -2.43 5.34
C ILE A 421 -21.16 -1.73 6.71
N LYS A 422 -20.67 -2.41 7.73
CA LYS A 422 -20.50 -1.84 9.07
C LYS A 422 -19.41 -0.80 9.10
N ASP A 423 -19.04 0.02 9.73
CA ASP A 423 -17.97 1.03 9.66
C ASP A 423 -17.49 1.38 8.22
N PRO A 424 -18.35 2.01 7.38
CA PRO A 424 -17.97 2.38 6.01
C PRO A 424 -16.93 3.51 5.95
N GLN A 425 -16.70 4.24 7.05
CA GLN A 425 -15.79 5.38 7.12
C GLN A 425 -14.31 4.96 7.10
N CYS A 426 -13.99 3.71 7.41
CA CYS A 426 -12.61 3.19 7.37
C CYS A 426 -11.95 3.35 5.98
N VAL A 427 -12.74 3.51 4.89
CA VAL A 427 -12.21 3.80 3.55
C VAL A 427 -11.44 5.12 3.48
N ALA A 428 -11.72 6.07 4.38
CA ALA A 428 -11.04 7.37 4.44
C ALA A 428 -9.52 7.24 4.66
N LYS A 429 -9.05 6.09 5.11
CA LYS A 429 -7.63 5.79 5.27
C LYS A 429 -6.84 5.90 3.96
N THR A 430 -7.46 5.58 2.82
CA THR A 430 -6.78 5.63 1.50
C THR A 430 -7.66 6.17 0.39
N TYR A 431 -8.98 6.17 0.56
CA TYR A 431 -9.91 6.57 -0.48
C TYR A 431 -11.14 7.31 0.11
N PRO A 432 -10.97 8.54 0.61
CA PRO A 432 -12.04 9.29 1.28
C PRO A 432 -13.31 9.48 0.43
N THR A 433 -13.17 9.54 -0.90
CA THR A 433 -14.28 9.74 -1.84
C THR A 433 -14.83 8.42 -2.43
N TYR A 434 -14.46 7.27 -1.87
CA TYR A 434 -14.85 5.96 -2.43
C TYR A 434 -16.38 5.81 -2.58
N TRP A 435 -17.14 6.12 -1.54
CA TRP A 435 -18.59 5.98 -1.56
C TRP A 435 -19.28 6.96 -2.52
N GLN A 436 -18.72 8.15 -2.73
CA GLN A 436 -19.22 9.09 -3.75
C GLN A 436 -19.03 8.52 -5.15
N HIS A 437 -17.86 7.93 -5.42
CA HIS A 437 -17.58 7.26 -6.69
C HIS A 437 -18.44 6.00 -6.86
N TRP A 438 -18.69 5.24 -5.79
CA TRP A 438 -19.59 4.09 -5.80
C TRP A 438 -21.01 4.47 -6.20
N HIS A 439 -21.56 5.48 -5.56
CA HIS A 439 -22.90 5.99 -5.87
C HIS A 439 -22.99 6.42 -7.35
N ARG A 440 -22.00 7.18 -7.84
CA ARG A 440 -21.96 7.62 -9.23
C ARG A 440 -21.86 6.46 -10.23
N ALA A 441 -21.14 5.40 -9.86
CA ALA A 441 -20.94 4.26 -10.77
C ALA A 441 -22.15 3.33 -10.87
N PHE A 442 -22.95 3.22 -9.81
CA PHE A 442 -23.93 2.14 -9.68
C PHE A 442 -25.35 2.57 -9.35
N LEU A 443 -25.56 3.76 -8.81
CA LEU A 443 -26.88 4.20 -8.31
C LEU A 443 -27.49 5.40 -9.07
N TYR A 444 -26.80 5.87 -10.14
CA TYR A 444 -27.30 6.94 -11.02
C TYR A 444 -27.32 6.50 -12.48
#